data_287961b424823d2542c2db7aa9479002
#
_entry.id   287961b424823d2542c2db7aa9479002
#
_cell.length_a   1.000
_cell.length_b   1.000
_cell.length_c   1.000
_cell.angle_alpha   90.00
_cell.angle_beta   90.00
_cell.angle_gamma   90.00
#
_symmetry.space_group_name_H-M   'P 1'
#
loop_
_entity.id
_entity.type
_entity.pdbx_description
1 polymer ?
#
loop_
_entity_poly.entity_id
_entity_poly.type
_entity_poly.pdbx_seq_one_letter_code
_entity_poly.pdbx_strand_id
1 'polypeptide(L)'
;LQQDAGHDRYLTLFALCISSLLFMVSCADFIMLFIFWQLLSWFLSLLSHNYLHGPTIKSGFRTFIILRAGDLTFIAGIAIAYHLYGTLEFNLIFARASIDQTIFSIFGSGLQITGVTLVTILIFVGAMSKSAQIPLHMWLPDSLFAPTPIHALLHAGLINAGGFLLARLAPLFSLSSTTLHIVLFIGLLTAILATSMMLVQNDIKKTLGYSTIGQMGYMMMECGLGAFHLAIFHLIAHGLFKADIFLNIGKGIHNARLYPSKPVETNHFKFSNYSSLISSFVFSFLFP
;
A
#
# COMPACT_ATOMS: atom_id res chain seq x y z
N LEU A 1 9.69 -23.94 -8.86
CA LEU A 1 8.84 -23.30 -9.89
C LEU A 1 9.05 -23.89 -11.30
N GLN A 2 10.28 -24.22 -11.71
CA GLN A 2 10.54 -24.72 -13.07
C GLN A 2 9.88 -26.07 -13.42
N GLN A 3 9.42 -26.82 -12.42
CA GLN A 3 8.74 -28.12 -12.59
C GLN A 3 7.24 -28.07 -12.32
N ASP A 4 6.70 -26.88 -11.99
CA ASP A 4 5.26 -26.73 -11.70
C ASP A 4 4.45 -26.53 -12.98
N ALA A 5 3.32 -27.23 -13.08
CA ALA A 5 2.36 -27.12 -14.17
C ALA A 5 1.64 -25.75 -14.18
N GLY A 6 2.28 -24.68 -14.48
CA GLY A 6 1.75 -23.31 -14.46
C GLY A 6 2.85 -22.27 -14.46
N HIS A 7 4.09 -22.72 -14.62
CA HIS A 7 5.28 -21.87 -14.64
C HIS A 7 5.19 -20.74 -15.69
N ASP A 8 4.82 -21.07 -16.91
CA ASP A 8 4.74 -20.10 -18.01
C ASP A 8 3.65 -19.04 -17.76
N ARG A 9 2.50 -19.48 -17.27
CA ARG A 9 1.43 -18.56 -16.84
C ARG A 9 1.91 -17.62 -15.72
N TYR A 10 2.60 -18.17 -14.75
CA TYR A 10 3.15 -17.39 -13.64
C TYR A 10 4.11 -16.32 -14.14
N LEU A 11 5.08 -16.67 -14.98
CA LEU A 11 6.07 -15.74 -15.54
C LEU A 11 5.40 -14.65 -16.38
N THR A 12 4.43 -15.03 -17.21
CA THR A 12 3.69 -14.09 -18.06
C THR A 12 2.94 -13.06 -17.21
N LEU A 13 2.16 -13.51 -16.21
CA LEU A 13 1.43 -12.61 -15.32
C LEU A 13 2.36 -11.73 -14.49
N PHE A 14 3.50 -12.27 -14.07
CA PHE A 14 4.52 -11.52 -13.32
C PHE A 14 5.14 -10.41 -14.17
N ALA A 15 5.50 -10.71 -15.42
CA ALA A 15 6.02 -9.73 -16.36
C ALA A 15 4.99 -8.64 -16.70
N LEU A 16 3.72 -9.02 -16.92
CA LEU A 16 2.62 -8.07 -17.15
C LEU A 16 2.36 -7.18 -15.93
N CYS A 17 2.50 -7.73 -14.73
CA CYS A 17 2.36 -6.95 -13.49
C CYS A 17 3.46 -5.89 -13.37
N ILE A 18 4.73 -6.26 -13.62
CA ILE A 18 5.85 -5.31 -13.61
C ILE A 18 5.67 -4.25 -14.69
N SER A 19 5.32 -4.65 -15.92
CA SER A 19 5.08 -3.71 -17.02
C SER A 19 3.97 -2.71 -16.68
N SER A 20 2.85 -3.18 -16.10
CA SER A 20 1.75 -2.32 -15.67
C SER A 20 2.17 -1.33 -14.58
N LEU A 21 3.05 -1.76 -13.65
CA LEU A 21 3.58 -0.88 -12.62
C LEU A 21 4.45 0.21 -13.22
N LEU A 22 5.34 -0.12 -14.16
CA LEU A 22 6.19 0.85 -14.84
C LEU A 22 5.36 1.86 -15.64
N PHE A 23 4.36 1.40 -16.39
CA PHE A 23 3.46 2.28 -17.12
C PHE A 23 2.65 3.18 -16.17
N MET A 24 2.15 2.65 -15.05
CA MET A 24 1.41 3.44 -14.06
C MET A 24 2.26 4.60 -13.51
N VAL A 25 3.53 4.34 -13.21
CA VAL A 25 4.46 5.38 -12.70
C VAL A 25 4.75 6.45 -13.76
N SER A 26 4.76 6.07 -15.03
CA SER A 26 5.08 6.96 -16.14
C SER A 26 3.89 7.79 -16.67
N CYS A 27 2.66 7.52 -16.21
CA CYS A 27 1.45 8.20 -16.69
C CYS A 27 1.45 9.69 -16.35
N ALA A 28 0.94 10.52 -17.29
CA ALA A 28 0.76 11.95 -17.14
C ALA A 28 -0.72 12.35 -16.98
N ASP A 29 -1.65 11.41 -17.06
CA ASP A 29 -3.09 11.63 -16.97
C ASP A 29 -3.79 10.57 -16.11
N PHE A 30 -5.00 10.93 -15.62
CA PHE A 30 -5.79 10.09 -14.75
C PHE A 30 -6.34 8.83 -15.42
N ILE A 31 -6.66 8.85 -16.72
CA ILE A 31 -7.25 7.70 -17.41
C ILE A 31 -6.20 6.59 -17.53
N MET A 32 -5.02 6.92 -18.06
CA MET A 32 -3.94 5.96 -18.21
C MET A 32 -3.49 5.43 -16.85
N LEU A 33 -3.35 6.31 -15.84
CA LEU A 33 -3.04 5.90 -14.49
C LEU A 33 -4.08 4.92 -13.96
N PHE A 34 -5.38 5.20 -14.12
CA PHE A 34 -6.45 4.33 -13.64
C PHE A 34 -6.49 2.99 -14.38
N ILE A 35 -6.25 2.96 -15.70
CA ILE A 35 -6.18 1.70 -16.46
C ILE A 35 -5.07 0.80 -15.91
N PHE A 36 -3.85 1.31 -15.76
CA PHE A 36 -2.74 0.51 -15.22
C PHE A 36 -2.93 0.18 -13.73
N TRP A 37 -3.56 1.05 -12.96
CA TRP A 37 -3.99 0.78 -11.59
C TRP A 37 -4.94 -0.41 -11.51
N GLN A 38 -5.88 -0.52 -12.44
CA GLN A 38 -6.80 -1.65 -12.56
C GLN A 38 -6.08 -2.94 -12.96
N LEU A 39 -5.22 -2.87 -13.98
CA LEU A 39 -4.44 -4.01 -14.43
C LEU A 39 -3.57 -4.59 -13.31
N LEU A 40 -2.93 -3.74 -12.50
CA LEU A 40 -2.19 -4.16 -11.32
C LEU A 40 -3.06 -4.94 -10.33
N SER A 41 -4.29 -4.49 -10.06
CA SER A 41 -5.22 -5.19 -9.16
C SER A 41 -5.63 -6.55 -9.72
N TRP A 42 -5.86 -6.64 -11.02
CA TRP A 42 -6.20 -7.89 -11.71
C TRP A 42 -5.03 -8.88 -11.66
N PHE A 43 -3.83 -8.45 -12.05
CA PHE A 43 -2.66 -9.32 -12.03
C PHE A 43 -2.32 -9.77 -10.62
N LEU A 44 -2.44 -8.89 -9.61
CA LEU A 44 -2.25 -9.27 -8.22
C LEU A 44 -3.24 -10.34 -7.79
N SER A 45 -4.53 -10.17 -8.09
CA SER A 45 -5.54 -11.17 -7.72
C SER A 45 -5.28 -12.50 -8.42
N LEU A 46 -4.86 -12.51 -9.68
CA LEU A 46 -4.51 -13.71 -10.44
C LEU A 46 -3.24 -14.40 -9.95
N LEU A 47 -2.23 -13.62 -9.51
CA LEU A 47 -0.96 -14.13 -8.99
C LEU A 47 -1.07 -14.64 -7.55
N SER A 48 -1.94 -14.05 -6.73
CA SER A 48 -2.12 -14.45 -5.33
C SER A 48 -2.89 -15.76 -5.16
N HIS A 49 -3.48 -16.29 -6.24
CA HIS A 49 -4.28 -17.51 -6.22
C HIS A 49 -3.51 -18.73 -6.72
N ASN A 50 -3.50 -19.77 -5.91
CA ASN A 50 -3.26 -21.11 -6.42
C ASN A 50 -4.61 -21.80 -6.62
N TYR A 51 -5.04 -21.93 -7.89
CA TYR A 51 -6.36 -22.51 -8.26
C TYR A 51 -6.55 -23.96 -7.82
N LEU A 52 -5.49 -24.61 -7.36
CA LEU A 52 -5.53 -26.00 -6.89
C LEU A 52 -5.96 -26.13 -5.42
N HIS A 53 -6.06 -25.02 -4.65
CA HIS A 53 -6.35 -25.06 -3.22
C HIS A 53 -7.54 -24.15 -2.87
N GLY A 54 -8.66 -24.75 -2.45
CA GLY A 54 -9.91 -24.06 -2.11
C GLY A 54 -9.80 -22.88 -1.13
N PRO A 55 -9.00 -22.92 -0.06
CA PRO A 55 -8.82 -21.79 0.86
C PRO A 55 -8.26 -20.53 0.20
N THR A 56 -7.40 -20.68 -0.82
CA THR A 56 -6.78 -19.55 -1.53
C THR A 56 -7.78 -18.78 -2.40
N ILE A 57 -8.83 -19.45 -2.89
CA ILE A 57 -9.87 -18.82 -3.71
C ILE A 57 -10.68 -17.81 -2.90
N LYS A 58 -11.05 -18.15 -1.64
CA LYS A 58 -11.77 -17.23 -0.75
C LYS A 58 -10.96 -15.99 -0.40
N SER A 59 -9.68 -16.19 -0.12
CA SER A 59 -8.72 -15.12 0.19
C SER A 59 -8.62 -14.14 -0.96
N GLY A 60 -8.44 -14.63 -2.17
CA GLY A 60 -8.32 -13.77 -3.30
C GLY A 60 -9.62 -13.08 -3.71
N PHE A 61 -10.77 -13.72 -3.55
CA PHE A 61 -12.06 -13.07 -3.77
C PHE A 61 -12.25 -11.89 -2.79
N ARG A 62 -11.86 -12.06 -1.52
CA ARG A 62 -11.86 -10.98 -0.54
C ARG A 62 -10.92 -9.84 -0.95
N THR A 63 -9.69 -10.17 -1.36
CA THR A 63 -8.73 -9.20 -1.90
C THR A 63 -9.32 -8.42 -3.06
N PHE A 64 -9.92 -9.13 -4.02
CA PHE A 64 -10.56 -8.52 -5.19
C PHE A 64 -11.66 -7.54 -4.80
N ILE A 65 -12.58 -7.91 -3.90
CA ILE A 65 -13.69 -7.05 -3.48
C ILE A 65 -13.17 -5.78 -2.78
N ILE A 66 -12.22 -5.91 -1.86
CA ILE A 66 -11.68 -4.75 -1.13
C ILE A 66 -11.02 -3.77 -2.08
N LEU A 67 -10.22 -4.27 -3.02
CA LEU A 67 -9.59 -3.42 -4.02
C LEU A 67 -10.62 -2.76 -4.94
N ARG A 68 -11.67 -3.49 -5.37
CA ARG A 68 -12.77 -2.91 -6.19
C ARG A 68 -13.53 -1.82 -5.47
N ALA A 69 -13.81 -1.97 -4.18
CA ALA A 69 -14.46 -0.92 -3.40
C ALA A 69 -13.64 0.39 -3.39
N GLY A 70 -12.31 0.30 -3.23
CA GLY A 70 -11.44 1.46 -3.34
C GLY A 70 -11.36 2.04 -4.76
N ASP A 71 -11.37 1.18 -5.78
CA ASP A 71 -11.33 1.62 -7.17
C ASP A 71 -12.60 2.38 -7.59
N LEU A 72 -13.78 2.02 -7.02
CA LEU A 72 -15.02 2.77 -7.24
C LEU A 72 -14.94 4.20 -6.70
N THR A 73 -14.34 4.40 -5.54
CA THR A 73 -14.13 5.75 -5.00
C THR A 73 -13.10 6.53 -5.81
N PHE A 74 -12.05 5.86 -6.29
CA PHE A 74 -11.04 6.48 -7.13
C PHE A 74 -11.62 6.96 -8.47
N ILE A 75 -12.39 6.12 -9.18
CA ILE A 75 -13.03 6.53 -10.44
C ILE A 75 -14.06 7.65 -10.22
N ALA A 76 -14.78 7.63 -9.10
CA ALA A 76 -15.69 8.72 -8.74
C ALA A 76 -14.92 10.04 -8.54
N GLY A 77 -13.76 10.00 -7.87
CA GLY A 77 -12.87 11.14 -7.73
C GLY A 77 -12.39 11.68 -9.08
N ILE A 78 -12.00 10.80 -10.00
CA ILE A 78 -11.59 11.15 -11.36
C ILE A 78 -12.76 11.79 -12.14
N ALA A 79 -13.96 11.23 -12.04
CA ALA A 79 -15.14 11.76 -12.72
C ALA A 79 -15.52 13.17 -12.24
N ILE A 80 -15.44 13.40 -10.92
CA ILE A 80 -15.66 14.73 -10.35
C ILE A 80 -14.55 15.70 -10.75
N ALA A 81 -13.29 15.28 -10.76
CA ALA A 81 -12.17 16.08 -11.24
C ALA A 81 -12.36 16.50 -12.71
N TYR A 82 -12.82 15.58 -13.55
CA TYR A 82 -13.14 15.89 -14.95
C TYR A 82 -14.31 16.88 -15.06
N HIS A 83 -15.35 16.70 -14.26
CA HIS A 83 -16.50 17.61 -14.24
C HIS A 83 -16.12 19.04 -13.83
N LEU A 84 -15.24 19.18 -12.84
CA LEU A 84 -14.79 20.49 -12.32
C LEU A 84 -13.75 21.15 -13.22
N TYR A 85 -12.79 20.37 -13.69
CA TYR A 85 -11.61 20.93 -14.38
C TYR A 85 -11.65 20.76 -15.91
N GLY A 86 -12.58 19.97 -16.47
CA GLY A 86 -12.74 19.74 -17.90
C GLY A 86 -11.52 19.08 -18.58
N THR A 87 -10.64 18.46 -17.80
CA THR A 87 -9.42 17.80 -18.29
C THR A 87 -9.04 16.67 -17.34
N LEU A 88 -8.22 15.72 -17.82
CA LEU A 88 -7.66 14.62 -17.01
C LEU A 88 -6.13 14.64 -16.95
N GLU A 89 -5.50 15.58 -17.65
CA GLU A 89 -4.05 15.80 -17.61
C GLU A 89 -3.64 16.47 -16.29
N PHE A 90 -2.65 15.91 -15.61
CA PHE A 90 -2.24 16.37 -14.28
C PHE A 90 -1.85 17.83 -14.22
N ASN A 91 -1.00 18.30 -15.14
CA ASN A 91 -0.52 19.68 -15.13
C ASN A 91 -1.67 20.70 -15.27
N LEU A 92 -2.63 20.40 -16.13
CA LEU A 92 -3.79 21.25 -16.35
C LEU A 92 -4.75 21.22 -15.14
N ILE A 93 -4.92 20.06 -14.52
CA ILE A 93 -5.72 19.93 -13.28
C ILE A 93 -5.09 20.75 -12.17
N PHE A 94 -3.77 20.66 -11.95
CA PHE A 94 -3.09 21.40 -10.90
C PHE A 94 -3.23 22.91 -11.08
N ALA A 95 -3.09 23.40 -12.32
CA ALA A 95 -3.28 24.81 -12.64
C ALA A 95 -4.71 25.28 -12.40
N ARG A 96 -5.73 24.49 -12.79
CA ARG A 96 -7.14 24.86 -12.62
C ARG A 96 -7.61 24.71 -11.18
N ALA A 97 -7.20 23.67 -10.48
CA ALA A 97 -7.55 23.42 -9.10
C ALA A 97 -7.04 24.52 -8.15
N SER A 98 -5.90 25.15 -8.45
CA SER A 98 -5.36 26.26 -7.64
C SER A 98 -6.24 27.52 -7.66
N ILE A 99 -7.12 27.66 -8.66
CA ILE A 99 -8.01 28.80 -8.85
C ILE A 99 -9.46 28.45 -8.50
N ASP A 100 -9.77 27.16 -8.36
CA ASP A 100 -11.12 26.67 -8.13
C ASP A 100 -11.63 27.04 -6.73
N GLN A 101 -12.80 27.70 -6.69
CA GLN A 101 -13.52 28.07 -5.47
C GLN A 101 -14.87 27.35 -5.35
N THR A 102 -15.07 26.28 -6.11
CA THR A 102 -16.33 25.54 -6.10
C THR A 102 -16.59 24.93 -4.73
N ILE A 103 -17.75 25.20 -4.17
CA ILE A 103 -18.17 24.70 -2.86
C ILE A 103 -19.39 23.78 -3.05
N PHE A 104 -19.29 22.57 -2.52
CA PHE A 104 -20.40 21.62 -2.46
C PHE A 104 -21.00 21.61 -1.06
N SER A 105 -22.34 21.73 -0.98
CA SER A 105 -23.07 21.49 0.25
C SER A 105 -23.50 20.02 0.34
N ILE A 106 -23.11 19.32 1.40
CA ILE A 106 -23.46 17.90 1.59
C ILE A 106 -24.86 17.81 2.21
N PHE A 107 -25.81 17.22 1.47
CA PHE A 107 -27.15 16.78 1.95
C PHE A 107 -27.90 17.76 2.87
N GLY A 108 -27.85 19.07 2.61
CA GLY A 108 -28.57 20.06 3.44
C GLY A 108 -28.05 20.22 4.88
N SER A 109 -26.90 19.58 5.22
CA SER A 109 -26.33 19.61 6.59
C SER A 109 -25.56 20.89 6.92
N GLY A 110 -25.51 21.88 6.02
CA GLY A 110 -24.71 23.09 6.22
C GLY A 110 -23.18 22.85 6.11
N LEU A 111 -22.74 21.62 5.93
CA LEU A 111 -21.35 21.28 5.74
C LEU A 111 -20.93 21.62 4.31
N GLN A 112 -20.01 22.57 4.18
CA GLN A 112 -19.46 23.01 2.91
C GLN A 112 -18.10 22.37 2.69
N ILE A 113 -17.92 21.71 1.55
CA ILE A 113 -16.65 21.08 1.14
C ILE A 113 -16.24 21.68 -0.19
N THR A 114 -14.96 22.07 -0.32
CA THR A 114 -14.43 22.53 -1.61
C THR A 114 -14.33 21.37 -2.61
N GLY A 115 -14.44 21.66 -3.90
CA GLY A 115 -14.34 20.67 -4.96
C GLY A 115 -13.03 19.89 -4.90
N VAL A 116 -11.91 20.58 -4.64
CA VAL A 116 -10.59 19.97 -4.44
C VAL A 116 -10.61 18.97 -3.28
N THR A 117 -11.23 19.33 -2.14
CA THR A 117 -11.31 18.44 -0.98
C THR A 117 -12.11 17.18 -1.29
N LEU A 118 -13.23 17.30 -1.99
CA LEU A 118 -14.03 16.14 -2.38
C LEU A 118 -13.26 15.21 -3.30
N VAL A 119 -12.60 15.74 -4.32
CA VAL A 119 -11.76 14.97 -5.26
C VAL A 119 -10.62 14.25 -4.51
N THR A 120 -9.89 14.97 -3.65
CA THR A 120 -8.73 14.40 -2.95
C THR A 120 -9.13 13.34 -1.91
N ILE A 121 -10.25 13.50 -1.20
CA ILE A 121 -10.78 12.46 -0.29
C ILE A 121 -11.13 11.19 -1.06
N LEU A 122 -11.85 11.29 -2.18
CA LEU A 122 -12.25 10.13 -2.97
C LEU A 122 -11.03 9.39 -3.55
N ILE A 123 -10.04 10.12 -4.04
CA ILE A 123 -8.76 9.55 -4.52
C ILE A 123 -8.02 8.88 -3.35
N PHE A 124 -8.00 9.50 -2.18
CA PHE A 124 -7.34 8.94 -1.00
C PHE A 124 -7.98 7.63 -0.55
N VAL A 125 -9.31 7.51 -0.55
CA VAL A 125 -9.97 6.23 -0.22
C VAL A 125 -9.56 5.12 -1.21
N GLY A 126 -9.41 5.46 -2.49
CA GLY A 126 -8.82 4.55 -3.49
C GLY A 126 -7.39 4.14 -3.14
N ALA A 127 -6.55 5.10 -2.75
CA ALA A 127 -5.18 4.85 -2.31
C ALA A 127 -5.11 3.98 -1.05
N MET A 128 -6.03 4.20 -0.07
CA MET A 128 -6.13 3.41 1.16
C MET A 128 -6.31 1.93 0.88
N SER A 129 -7.16 1.56 -0.08
CA SER A 129 -7.40 0.15 -0.41
C SER A 129 -6.14 -0.53 -0.92
N LYS A 130 -5.37 0.12 -1.78
CA LYS A 130 -4.15 -0.40 -2.38
C LYS A 130 -3.01 -0.48 -1.37
N SER A 131 -2.85 0.55 -0.54
CA SER A 131 -1.81 0.61 0.50
C SER A 131 -2.24 0.00 1.84
N ALA A 132 -3.27 -0.84 1.82
CA ALA A 132 -3.74 -1.60 2.99
C ALA A 132 -3.89 -0.73 4.25
N GLN A 133 -4.47 0.47 4.13
CA GLN A 133 -4.78 1.30 5.28
C GLN A 133 -6.02 0.79 6.02
N ILE A 134 -6.07 0.97 7.34
CA ILE A 134 -7.24 0.61 8.13
C ILE A 134 -8.42 1.53 7.77
N PRO A 135 -9.62 0.96 7.50
CA PRO A 135 -10.05 -0.43 7.70
C PRO A 135 -9.83 -1.38 6.49
N LEU A 136 -9.31 -0.91 5.36
CA LEU A 136 -9.20 -1.68 4.11
C LEU A 136 -7.94 -2.58 4.03
N HIS A 137 -7.32 -2.91 5.17
CA HIS A 137 -6.04 -3.65 5.25
C HIS A 137 -6.15 -5.17 5.18
N MET A 138 -7.36 -5.73 5.38
CA MET A 138 -7.57 -7.17 5.62
C MET A 138 -7.10 -8.09 4.47
N TRP A 139 -7.00 -7.58 3.26
CA TRP A 139 -6.58 -8.35 2.11
C TRP A 139 -5.08 -8.72 2.13
N LEU A 140 -4.24 -7.91 2.77
CA LEU A 140 -2.80 -8.12 2.75
C LEU A 140 -2.37 -9.34 3.57
N PRO A 141 -2.80 -9.53 4.83
CA PRO A 141 -2.54 -10.76 5.57
C PRO A 141 -3.10 -12.02 4.90
N ASP A 142 -4.20 -11.87 4.15
CA ASP A 142 -4.82 -13.00 3.43
C ASP A 142 -4.04 -13.42 2.16
N SER A 143 -3.19 -12.54 1.61
CA SER A 143 -2.38 -12.82 0.41
C SER A 143 -1.18 -13.75 0.63
N LEU A 144 -0.93 -14.22 1.85
CA LEU A 144 0.28 -14.94 2.27
C LEU A 144 0.47 -16.33 1.64
N PHE A 145 -0.53 -16.85 0.93
CA PHE A 145 -0.45 -18.13 0.22
C PHE A 145 0.33 -18.05 -1.10
N ALA A 146 0.64 -16.85 -1.57
CA ALA A 146 1.39 -16.66 -2.80
C ALA A 146 2.87 -17.11 -2.67
N PRO A 147 3.55 -17.45 -3.78
CA PRO A 147 4.99 -17.72 -3.79
C PRO A 147 5.83 -16.50 -3.36
N THR A 148 7.02 -16.75 -2.80
CA THR A 148 7.92 -15.71 -2.26
C THR A 148 8.26 -14.58 -3.25
N PRO A 149 8.49 -14.80 -4.56
CA PRO A 149 8.75 -13.70 -5.49
C PRO A 149 7.56 -12.75 -5.66
N ILE A 150 6.31 -13.28 -5.55
CA ILE A 150 5.11 -12.42 -5.58
C ILE A 150 5.04 -11.57 -4.33
N HIS A 151 5.39 -12.12 -3.16
CA HIS A 151 5.47 -11.33 -1.93
C HIS A 151 6.50 -10.22 -2.03
N ALA A 152 7.68 -10.51 -2.61
CA ALA A 152 8.69 -9.49 -2.84
C ALA A 152 8.11 -8.36 -3.72
N LEU A 153 7.48 -8.69 -4.86
CA LEU A 153 6.86 -7.70 -5.74
C LEU A 153 5.70 -6.95 -5.08
N LEU A 154 4.85 -7.66 -4.33
CA LEU A 154 3.71 -7.09 -3.62
C LEU A 154 4.17 -6.04 -2.59
N HIS A 155 5.10 -6.42 -1.72
CA HIS A 155 5.55 -5.58 -0.62
C HIS A 155 6.56 -4.51 -1.04
N ALA A 156 7.33 -4.74 -2.12
CA ALA A 156 8.27 -3.75 -2.64
C ALA A 156 7.63 -2.75 -3.62
N GLY A 157 6.59 -3.15 -4.34
CA GLY A 157 6.01 -2.33 -5.41
C GLY A 157 4.53 -2.02 -5.25
N LEU A 158 3.70 -3.05 -5.32
CA LEU A 158 2.24 -2.90 -5.47
C LEU A 158 1.57 -2.16 -4.30
N ILE A 159 1.95 -2.46 -3.07
CA ILE A 159 1.37 -1.83 -1.88
C ILE A 159 1.77 -0.36 -1.74
N ASN A 160 2.92 0.01 -2.31
CA ASN A 160 3.43 1.37 -2.32
C ASN A 160 2.67 2.29 -3.30
N ALA A 161 1.83 1.71 -4.19
CA ALA A 161 1.12 2.47 -5.22
C ALA A 161 0.21 3.58 -4.66
N GLY A 162 -0.38 3.40 -3.48
CA GLY A 162 -1.19 4.45 -2.85
C GLY A 162 -0.35 5.65 -2.40
N GLY A 163 0.79 5.42 -1.73
CA GLY A 163 1.71 6.50 -1.37
C GLY A 163 2.31 7.19 -2.59
N PHE A 164 2.68 6.42 -3.61
CA PHE A 164 3.09 6.96 -4.90
C PHE A 164 2.00 7.87 -5.50
N LEU A 165 0.73 7.46 -5.47
CA LEU A 165 -0.38 8.24 -5.99
C LEU A 165 -0.52 9.59 -5.27
N LEU A 166 -0.45 9.61 -3.93
CA LEU A 166 -0.51 10.85 -3.15
C LEU A 166 0.69 11.75 -3.47
N ALA A 167 1.89 11.20 -3.54
CA ALA A 167 3.10 11.96 -3.88
C ALA A 167 3.06 12.50 -5.32
N ARG A 168 2.53 11.73 -6.28
CA ARG A 168 2.34 12.17 -7.67
C ARG A 168 1.36 13.31 -7.78
N LEU A 169 0.31 13.30 -6.96
CA LEU A 169 -0.73 14.31 -6.91
C LEU A 169 -0.50 15.32 -5.77
N ALA A 170 0.73 15.43 -5.25
CA ALA A 170 1.08 16.35 -4.17
C ALA A 170 0.58 17.80 -4.39
N PRO A 171 0.70 18.41 -5.60
CA PRO A 171 0.17 19.75 -5.82
C PRO A 171 -1.34 19.86 -5.58
N LEU A 172 -2.11 18.82 -5.91
CA LEU A 172 -3.55 18.78 -5.69
C LEU A 172 -3.90 18.56 -4.19
N PHE A 173 -3.21 17.63 -3.53
CA PHE A 173 -3.42 17.35 -2.11
C PHE A 173 -3.02 18.53 -1.21
N SER A 174 -1.99 19.27 -1.57
CA SER A 174 -1.53 20.46 -0.83
C SER A 174 -2.56 21.59 -0.78
N LEU A 175 -3.53 21.62 -1.72
CA LEU A 175 -4.62 22.60 -1.72
C LEU A 175 -5.72 22.26 -0.69
N SER A 176 -5.76 21.06 -0.15
CA SER A 176 -6.77 20.62 0.80
C SER A 176 -6.18 20.24 2.15
N SER A 177 -6.08 21.19 3.06
CA SER A 177 -5.63 20.95 4.44
C SER A 177 -6.50 19.90 5.15
N THR A 178 -7.81 19.90 4.92
CA THR A 178 -8.75 18.93 5.49
C THR A 178 -8.38 17.50 5.07
N THR A 179 -8.09 17.28 3.78
CA THR A 179 -7.68 15.95 3.30
C THR A 179 -6.34 15.54 3.90
N LEU A 180 -5.37 16.44 3.97
CA LEU A 180 -4.07 16.14 4.58
C LEU A 180 -4.21 15.70 6.05
N HIS A 181 -5.05 16.37 6.85
CA HIS A 181 -5.32 15.95 8.22
C HIS A 181 -5.99 14.56 8.30
N ILE A 182 -6.90 14.24 7.37
CA ILE A 182 -7.53 12.90 7.30
C ILE A 182 -6.46 11.85 6.95
N VAL A 183 -5.62 12.13 5.96
CA VAL A 183 -4.51 11.24 5.56
C VAL A 183 -3.56 11.00 6.74
N LEU A 184 -3.18 12.07 7.46
CA LEU A 184 -2.33 12.00 8.65
C LEU A 184 -2.96 11.12 9.73
N PHE A 185 -4.23 11.36 10.05
CA PHE A 185 -4.93 10.60 11.10
C PHE A 185 -5.06 9.11 10.75
N ILE A 186 -5.47 8.79 9.53
CA ILE A 186 -5.60 7.40 9.06
C ILE A 186 -4.24 6.72 9.02
N GLY A 187 -3.19 7.41 8.54
CA GLY A 187 -1.83 6.91 8.53
C GLY A 187 -1.32 6.58 9.93
N LEU A 188 -1.48 7.51 10.88
CA LEU A 188 -1.10 7.32 12.28
C LEU A 188 -1.85 6.14 12.93
N LEU A 189 -3.17 6.09 12.74
CA LEU A 189 -4.01 5.00 13.26
C LEU A 189 -3.55 3.65 12.70
N THR A 190 -3.27 3.59 11.39
CA THR A 190 -2.79 2.38 10.73
C THR A 190 -1.41 1.97 11.26
N ALA A 191 -0.49 2.91 11.42
CA ALA A 191 0.85 2.64 11.94
C ALA A 191 0.79 2.03 13.35
N ILE A 192 0.02 2.61 14.26
CA ILE A 192 -0.12 2.14 15.64
C ILE A 192 -0.77 0.75 15.68
N LEU A 193 -1.93 0.58 15.03
CA LEU A 193 -2.68 -0.67 15.11
C LEU A 193 -1.95 -1.82 14.42
N ALA A 194 -1.38 -1.59 13.23
CA ALA A 194 -0.64 -2.63 12.52
C ALA A 194 0.64 -3.06 13.27
N THR A 195 1.36 -2.12 13.85
CA THR A 195 2.54 -2.45 14.67
C THR A 195 2.14 -3.25 15.92
N SER A 196 1.04 -2.88 16.56
CA SER A 196 0.51 -3.65 17.70
C SER A 196 0.10 -5.08 17.28
N MET A 197 -0.57 -5.22 16.13
CA MET A 197 -0.92 -6.53 15.58
C MET A 197 0.31 -7.37 15.21
N MET A 198 1.36 -6.73 14.70
CA MET A 198 2.63 -7.39 14.39
C MET A 198 3.24 -8.09 15.60
N LEU A 199 3.20 -7.47 16.78
CA LEU A 199 3.83 -7.97 18.00
C LEU A 199 3.17 -9.25 18.54
N VAL A 200 1.91 -9.52 18.20
CA VAL A 200 1.16 -10.71 18.66
C VAL A 200 1.11 -11.86 17.64
N GLN A 201 1.77 -11.70 16.47
CA GLN A 201 1.79 -12.74 15.47
C GLN A 201 2.88 -13.78 15.73
N ASN A 202 2.51 -15.06 15.63
CA ASN A 202 3.45 -16.19 15.72
C ASN A 202 3.95 -16.67 14.35
N ASP A 203 3.38 -16.21 13.26
CA ASP A 203 3.74 -16.58 11.90
C ASP A 203 4.62 -15.49 11.27
N ILE A 204 5.81 -15.86 10.80
CA ILE A 204 6.80 -14.93 10.23
C ILE A 204 6.21 -14.16 9.04
N LYS A 205 5.44 -14.82 8.16
CA LYS A 205 4.85 -14.15 7.01
C LYS A 205 3.81 -13.13 7.45
N LYS A 206 2.95 -13.48 8.43
CA LYS A 206 1.96 -12.55 8.99
C LYS A 206 2.64 -11.36 9.68
N THR A 207 3.67 -11.61 10.47
CA THR A 207 4.50 -10.55 11.09
C THR A 207 5.05 -9.59 10.05
N LEU A 208 5.62 -10.10 8.95
CA LEU A 208 6.13 -9.29 7.85
C LEU A 208 5.01 -8.52 7.12
N GLY A 209 3.82 -9.12 6.98
CA GLY A 209 2.64 -8.47 6.42
C GLY A 209 2.19 -7.28 7.27
N TYR A 210 1.98 -7.47 8.58
CA TYR A 210 1.61 -6.38 9.49
C TYR A 210 2.70 -5.32 9.63
N SER A 211 3.98 -5.72 9.62
CA SER A 211 5.10 -4.78 9.54
C SER A 211 4.97 -3.87 8.31
N THR A 212 4.61 -4.43 7.15
CA THR A 212 4.41 -3.63 5.94
C THR A 212 3.21 -2.70 6.05
N ILE A 213 2.07 -3.16 6.62
CA ILE A 213 0.90 -2.28 6.86
C ILE A 213 1.30 -1.10 7.75
N GLY A 214 2.07 -1.33 8.81
CA GLY A 214 2.57 -0.29 9.69
C GLY A 214 3.44 0.74 8.94
N GLN A 215 4.38 0.27 8.12
CA GLN A 215 5.23 1.15 7.30
C GLN A 215 4.43 1.95 6.26
N MET A 216 3.41 1.34 5.66
CA MET A 216 2.48 2.09 4.79
C MET A 216 1.69 3.13 5.57
N GLY A 217 1.36 2.88 6.85
CA GLY A 217 0.79 3.87 7.75
C GLY A 217 1.73 5.06 7.97
N TYR A 218 3.01 4.82 8.23
CA TYR A 218 4.04 5.89 8.35
C TYR A 218 4.15 6.70 7.05
N MET A 219 4.22 6.03 5.91
CA MET A 219 4.28 6.70 4.60
C MET A 219 3.04 7.59 4.36
N MET A 220 1.84 7.15 4.73
CA MET A 220 0.64 7.98 4.64
C MET A 220 0.68 9.15 5.63
N MET A 221 1.22 8.96 6.84
CA MET A 221 1.44 10.03 7.80
C MET A 221 2.39 11.10 7.25
N GLU A 222 3.49 10.70 6.60
CA GLU A 222 4.42 11.60 5.92
C GLU A 222 3.73 12.41 4.82
N CYS A 223 2.90 11.77 3.99
CA CYS A 223 2.06 12.46 3.01
C CYS A 223 1.10 13.45 3.67
N GLY A 224 0.45 13.06 4.77
CA GLY A 224 -0.48 13.91 5.52
C GLY A 224 0.18 15.13 6.17
N LEU A 225 1.46 15.04 6.51
CA LEU A 225 2.29 16.17 6.96
C LEU A 225 2.75 17.07 5.80
N GLY A 226 2.44 16.72 4.55
CA GLY A 226 2.95 17.43 3.38
C GLY A 226 4.39 17.07 3.00
N ALA A 227 5.01 16.11 3.69
CA ALA A 227 6.39 15.69 3.47
C ALA A 227 6.48 14.65 2.33
N PHE A 228 5.94 14.96 1.16
CA PHE A 228 5.84 14.03 0.02
C PHE A 228 7.20 13.49 -0.47
N HIS A 229 8.27 14.30 -0.38
CA HIS A 229 9.62 13.85 -0.74
C HIS A 229 10.13 12.76 0.23
N LEU A 230 9.81 12.89 1.52
CA LEU A 230 10.14 11.88 2.52
C LEU A 230 9.35 10.58 2.26
N ALA A 231 8.08 10.69 1.92
CA ALA A 231 7.26 9.54 1.56
C ALA A 231 7.80 8.78 0.32
N ILE A 232 8.34 9.50 -0.69
CA ILE A 232 8.99 8.86 -1.85
C ILE A 232 10.28 8.15 -1.41
N PHE A 233 11.11 8.79 -0.58
CA PHE A 233 12.32 8.17 -0.06
C PHE A 233 11.99 6.90 0.76
N HIS A 234 10.99 6.99 1.64
CA HIS A 234 10.49 5.86 2.42
C HIS A 234 10.01 4.72 1.51
N LEU A 235 9.24 5.03 0.46
CA LEU A 235 8.77 4.06 -0.53
C LEU A 235 9.92 3.26 -1.16
N ILE A 236 10.98 3.96 -1.59
CA ILE A 236 12.15 3.32 -2.22
C ILE A 236 12.92 2.47 -1.21
N ALA A 237 13.25 3.04 -0.05
CA ALA A 237 14.02 2.37 0.99
C ALA A 237 13.28 1.13 1.53
N HIS A 238 11.98 1.28 1.85
CA HIS A 238 11.12 0.19 2.30
C HIS A 238 10.98 -0.90 1.23
N GLY A 239 10.80 -0.51 -0.04
CA GLY A 239 10.68 -1.45 -1.15
C GLY A 239 11.92 -2.33 -1.30
N LEU A 240 13.11 -1.75 -1.30
CA LEU A 240 14.38 -2.48 -1.38
C LEU A 240 14.58 -3.41 -0.18
N PHE A 241 14.36 -2.90 1.03
CA PHE A 241 14.49 -3.68 2.26
C PHE A 241 13.55 -4.89 2.31
N LYS A 242 12.28 -4.68 1.95
CA LYS A 242 11.29 -5.77 1.94
C LYS A 242 11.55 -6.79 0.83
N ALA A 243 11.98 -6.36 -0.35
CA ALA A 243 12.37 -7.27 -1.42
C ALA A 243 13.49 -8.21 -0.96
N ASP A 244 14.53 -7.69 -0.32
CA ASP A 244 15.63 -8.48 0.21
C ASP A 244 15.17 -9.51 1.24
N ILE A 245 14.38 -9.09 2.24
CA ILE A 245 13.85 -10.00 3.27
C ILE A 245 13.03 -11.13 2.64
N PHE A 246 12.07 -10.81 1.76
CA PHE A 246 11.20 -11.84 1.19
C PHE A 246 11.95 -12.81 0.27
N LEU A 247 12.93 -12.35 -0.49
CA LEU A 247 13.74 -13.22 -1.34
C LEU A 247 14.68 -14.13 -0.53
N ASN A 248 15.16 -13.66 0.63
CA ASN A 248 16.07 -14.43 1.49
C ASN A 248 15.37 -15.34 2.53
N ILE A 249 14.06 -15.16 2.76
CA ILE A 249 13.33 -15.93 3.79
C ILE A 249 13.37 -17.45 3.52
N GLY A 250 13.37 -17.87 2.25
CA GLY A 250 13.49 -19.28 1.85
C GLY A 250 14.82 -19.90 2.27
N LYS A 251 15.91 -19.16 2.12
CA LYS A 251 17.26 -19.60 2.57
C LYS A 251 17.32 -19.71 4.10
N GLY A 252 16.74 -18.73 4.80
CA GLY A 252 16.68 -18.72 6.26
C GLY A 252 15.94 -19.95 6.80
N ILE A 253 14.78 -20.28 6.24
CA ILE A 253 14.00 -21.47 6.64
C ILE A 253 14.76 -22.77 6.33
N HIS A 254 15.40 -22.85 5.16
CA HIS A 254 16.20 -24.02 4.77
C HIS A 254 17.37 -24.24 5.74
N ASN A 255 18.12 -23.19 6.04
CA ASN A 255 19.23 -23.23 6.99
C ASN A 255 18.77 -23.60 8.41
N ALA A 256 17.66 -23.05 8.88
CA ALA A 256 17.09 -23.38 10.18
C ALA A 256 16.64 -24.86 10.29
N ARG A 257 16.22 -25.47 9.17
CA ARG A 257 15.90 -26.92 9.12
C ARG A 257 17.14 -27.79 9.11
N LEU A 258 18.22 -27.38 8.44
CA LEU A 258 19.48 -28.11 8.37
C LEU A 258 20.27 -28.00 9.68
N TYR A 259 20.22 -26.85 10.34
CA TYR A 259 20.92 -26.55 11.57
C TYR A 259 19.91 -26.07 12.63
N PRO A 260 19.09 -26.99 13.21
CA PRO A 260 18.16 -26.59 14.25
C PRO A 260 18.97 -26.04 15.43
N SER A 261 18.69 -24.75 15.75
CA SER A 261 19.27 -24.15 16.95
C SER A 261 18.85 -24.94 18.16
N LYS A 262 19.82 -25.21 19.06
CA LYS A 262 19.50 -25.83 20.37
C LYS A 262 18.37 -24.98 21.00
N PRO A 263 17.37 -25.64 21.67
CA PRO A 263 16.33 -24.85 22.35
C PRO A 263 17.02 -23.86 23.28
N VAL A 264 16.71 -22.59 23.06
CA VAL A 264 17.18 -21.53 23.96
C VAL A 264 16.57 -21.86 25.32
N GLU A 265 17.38 -22.25 26.29
CA GLU A 265 16.93 -22.29 27.68
C GLU A 265 16.33 -20.92 27.97
N THR A 266 15.06 -20.91 28.30
CA THR A 266 14.33 -19.71 28.70
C THR A 266 14.84 -19.23 30.06
N ASN A 267 16.08 -18.77 30.08
CA ASN A 267 16.56 -17.96 31.17
C ASN A 267 15.85 -16.64 31.11
N HIS A 268 15.01 -16.41 32.10
CA HIS A 268 14.30 -15.19 32.47
C HIS A 268 14.63 -13.98 31.60
N PHE A 269 13.62 -13.50 30.89
CA PHE A 269 13.60 -12.29 30.09
C PHE A 269 14.15 -11.12 30.93
N LYS A 270 15.46 -10.91 30.86
CA LYS A 270 16.09 -9.76 31.48
C LYS A 270 15.70 -8.52 30.69
N PHE A 271 15.26 -7.52 31.40
CA PHE A 271 14.86 -6.16 30.95
C PHE A 271 15.92 -5.42 30.07
N SER A 272 17.05 -6.06 29.79
CA SER A 272 18.15 -5.55 28.96
C SER A 272 17.77 -5.36 27.47
N ASN A 273 16.69 -5.99 26.99
CA ASN A 273 16.33 -5.93 25.57
C ASN A 273 15.45 -4.74 25.19
N TYR A 274 14.98 -3.96 26.16
CA TYR A 274 14.24 -2.72 25.86
C TYR A 274 15.13 -1.63 25.23
N SER A 275 16.40 -1.61 25.53
CA SER A 275 17.35 -0.68 24.90
C SER A 275 17.53 -0.96 23.41
N SER A 276 17.51 -2.23 22.98
CA SER A 276 17.60 -2.60 21.57
C SER A 276 16.28 -2.32 20.82
N LEU A 277 15.13 -2.49 21.48
CA LEU A 277 13.82 -2.13 20.92
C LEU A 277 13.69 -0.61 20.81
N ILE A 278 14.10 0.13 21.84
CA ILE A 278 14.11 1.58 21.81
C ILE A 278 15.12 2.10 20.77
N SER A 279 16.31 1.51 20.68
CA SER A 279 17.29 1.89 19.66
C SER A 279 16.81 1.57 18.25
N SER A 280 16.15 0.41 18.03
CA SER A 280 15.52 0.08 16.75
C SER A 280 14.37 1.02 16.41
N PHE A 281 13.58 1.43 17.42
CA PHE A 281 12.51 2.41 17.26
C PHE A 281 13.05 3.80 16.93
N VAL A 282 14.08 4.23 17.66
CA VAL A 282 14.76 5.53 17.45
C VAL A 282 15.51 5.51 16.12
N PHE A 283 16.16 4.39 15.74
CA PHE A 283 16.85 4.27 14.46
C PHE A 283 15.86 4.27 13.28
N SER A 284 14.68 3.65 13.42
CA SER A 284 13.58 3.76 12.44
C SER A 284 13.03 5.17 12.30
N PHE A 285 13.18 6.01 13.32
CA PHE A 285 12.70 7.40 13.33
C PHE A 285 13.74 8.41 12.83
N LEU A 286 15.03 8.12 13.06
CA LEU A 286 16.15 9.00 12.69
C LEU A 286 16.74 8.66 11.31
N PHE A 287 16.57 7.42 10.86
CA PHE A 287 16.98 6.97 9.53
C PHE A 287 15.80 6.21 8.89
N PRO A 288 14.84 6.97 8.30
CA PRO A 288 13.70 6.38 7.62
C PRO A 288 14.07 5.54 6.39
#